data_8fead8c488c3551ba468101f30524fbd
#
_entry.id   8fead8c488c3551ba468101f30524fbd
#
_cell.length_a   1.000
_cell.length_b   1.000
_cell.length_c   1.000
_cell.angle_alpha   90.00
_cell.angle_beta   90.00
_cell.angle_gamma   90.00
#
_symmetry.space_group_name_H-M   'P 1'
#
loop_
_entity.id
_entity.type
_entity.pdbx_description
1 polymer ?
#
loop_
_entity_poly.entity_id
_entity_poly.type
_entity_poly.pdbx_seq_one_letter_code
_entity_poly.pdbx_strand_id
1 'polypeptide(L)'
;MKILKTVFFAFTLLLGIACMPNANATELTAYTHTGSVMANGEWPYEGAVASNDYALGTILNINGYNYVVADRMAPGIHGVIDIFMNDYDRAVRFGRQYGEVYVVA
;
A
#
# COMPACT_ATOMS: atom_id res chain seq x y z
N MET A 1 -10.85 -32.08 26.35
CA MET A 1 -10.41 -31.66 25.96
C MET A 1 -10.07 -31.32 25.66
N LYS A 2 -10.26 -31.13 25.78
CA LYS A 2 -9.90 -30.48 25.33
C LYS A 2 -9.49 -29.81 24.79
N ILE A 3 -9.67 -29.50 24.81
CA ILE A 3 -9.19 -28.59 24.21
C ILE A 3 -9.03 -28.31 23.40
N LEU A 4 -9.43 -28.25 23.30
CA LEU A 4 -9.08 -27.69 22.47
C LEU A 4 -9.35 -27.26 21.88
N LYS A 5 -9.79 -27.13 22.15
CA LYS A 5 -9.70 -26.41 21.53
C LYS A 5 -9.63 -25.59 21.32
N THR A 6 -9.95 -25.43 21.75
CA THR A 6 -9.55 -24.29 21.49
C THR A 6 -8.98 -23.84 21.02
N VAL A 7 -9.26 -24.00 21.30
CA VAL A 7 -8.42 -23.21 20.73
C VAL A 7 -8.25 -23.05 19.92
N PHE A 8 -8.91 -23.19 19.86
CA PHE A 8 -8.52 -22.71 18.88
C PHE A 8 -8.81 -22.17 18.49
N PHE A 9 -9.51 -21.85 18.75
CA PHE A 9 -9.46 -20.97 18.20
C PHE A 9 -9.20 -20.27 18.39
N ALA A 10 -9.50 -20.39 19.03
CA ALA A 10 -8.93 -19.45 19.00
C ALA A 10 -8.39 -19.21 18.51
N PHE A 11 -8.73 -19.46 18.14
CA PHE A 11 -7.95 -18.94 17.32
C PHE A 11 -8.15 -18.78 16.60
N THR A 12 -8.78 -19.02 16.64
CA THR A 12 -8.70 -18.56 15.73
C THR A 12 -9.24 -17.89 15.38
N LEU A 13 -9.81 -17.61 15.72
CA LEU A 13 -10.04 -16.73 15.33
C LEU A 13 -9.34 -15.99 15.30
N LEU A 14 -9.17 -15.88 15.62
CA LEU A 14 -8.38 -15.04 15.19
C LEU A 14 -7.87 -15.16 13.91
N LEU A 15 -8.08 -15.93 13.29
CA LEU A 15 -7.62 -16.06 12.10
C LEU A 15 -8.37 -15.48 11.02
N GLY A 16 -9.69 -15.47 11.07
CA GLY A 16 -10.51 -14.81 10.11
C GLY A 16 -10.30 -13.33 10.10
N ILE A 17 -9.94 -12.80 11.23
CA ILE A 17 -9.69 -11.39 11.34
C ILE A 17 -8.49 -11.00 10.50
N ALA A 18 -7.52 -11.88 10.40
CA ALA A 18 -6.32 -11.59 9.62
C ALA A 18 -6.60 -11.44 8.13
N CYS A 19 -7.75 -11.92 7.68
CA CYS A 19 -8.10 -11.81 6.26
C CYS A 19 -8.87 -10.55 5.94
N MET A 20 -9.19 -9.75 6.95
CA MET A 20 -9.99 -8.55 6.74
C MET A 20 -9.14 -7.32 6.99
N PRO A 21 -9.21 -6.34 6.10
CA PRO A 21 -8.52 -5.09 6.37
C PRO A 21 -9.14 -4.44 7.59
N ASN A 22 -8.31 -3.92 8.48
CA ASN A 22 -8.82 -3.17 9.61
C ASN A 22 -9.20 -1.75 9.15
N ALA A 23 -9.82 -0.99 10.05
CA ALA A 23 -10.32 0.34 9.70
C ALA A 23 -9.23 1.31 9.26
N ASN A 24 -7.97 1.04 9.64
CA ASN A 24 -6.85 1.91 9.31
C ASN A 24 -6.01 1.40 8.15
N ALA A 25 -6.36 0.24 7.60
CA ALA A 25 -5.59 -0.32 6.51
C ALA A 25 -5.83 0.49 5.24
N THR A 26 -4.76 0.75 4.54
CA THR A 26 -4.80 1.46 3.26
C THR A 26 -4.70 0.45 2.13
N GLU A 27 -5.46 0.68 1.08
CA GLU A 27 -5.36 -0.15 -0.10
C GLU A 27 -4.08 0.21 -0.85
N LEU A 28 -3.28 -0.81 -1.17
CA LEU A 28 -2.01 -0.64 -1.85
C LEU A 28 -2.11 -1.31 -3.22
N THR A 29 -1.74 -0.57 -4.25
CA THR A 29 -1.66 -1.07 -5.61
C THR A 29 -0.28 -0.78 -6.15
N ALA A 30 0.00 -1.20 -7.36
CA ALA A 30 1.31 -0.97 -7.97
C ALA A 30 1.13 -0.53 -9.42
N TYR A 31 2.05 0.32 -9.88
CA TYR A 31 2.06 0.73 -11.28
C TYR A 31 3.49 0.77 -11.78
N THR A 32 3.65 0.81 -13.09
CA THR A 32 4.96 0.88 -13.72
C THR A 32 5.00 2.09 -14.64
N HIS A 33 6.00 2.15 -15.52
CA HIS A 33 6.18 3.29 -16.41
C HIS A 33 4.95 3.57 -17.25
N THR A 34 4.53 4.83 -17.27
CA THR A 34 3.37 5.29 -18.04
C THR A 34 3.79 6.05 -19.29
N GLY A 35 5.08 6.32 -19.44
CA GLY A 35 5.59 7.15 -20.52
C GLY A 35 5.57 8.64 -20.21
N SER A 36 5.26 9.00 -18.96
CA SER A 36 5.17 10.41 -18.55
C SER A 36 5.89 10.63 -17.24
N VAL A 37 6.17 11.89 -16.93
CA VAL A 37 6.70 12.27 -15.62
C VAL A 37 5.58 12.19 -14.58
N MET A 38 5.99 12.10 -13.33
CA MET A 38 5.08 12.14 -12.19
C MET A 38 4.60 13.57 -11.94
N ALA A 39 3.64 13.72 -11.04
CA ALA A 39 3.09 15.03 -10.71
C ALA A 39 4.13 16.02 -10.18
N ASN A 40 5.21 15.53 -9.59
CA ASN A 40 6.30 16.38 -9.11
C ASN A 40 7.29 16.79 -10.22
N GLY A 41 7.07 16.34 -11.45
CA GLY A 41 7.90 16.69 -12.60
C GLY A 41 9.05 15.73 -12.86
N GLU A 42 9.25 14.75 -12.03
CA GLU A 42 10.35 13.79 -12.19
C GLU A 42 9.86 12.52 -12.90
N TRP A 43 10.78 11.82 -13.55
CA TRP A 43 10.46 10.51 -14.08
C TRP A 43 10.28 9.53 -12.94
N PRO A 44 9.38 8.55 -13.08
CA PRO A 44 9.13 7.59 -12.01
C PRO A 44 10.38 6.82 -11.60
N TYR A 45 10.47 6.51 -10.32
CA TYR A 45 11.59 5.76 -9.76
C TYR A 45 11.13 4.92 -8.58
N GLU A 46 11.90 3.87 -8.28
CA GLU A 46 11.63 3.02 -7.12
C GLU A 46 11.73 3.86 -5.84
N GLY A 47 10.71 3.75 -5.00
CA GLY A 47 10.61 4.56 -3.80
C GLY A 47 9.58 5.67 -3.91
N ALA A 48 9.01 5.87 -5.09
CA ALA A 48 7.94 6.85 -5.30
C ALA A 48 6.58 6.19 -5.23
N VAL A 49 5.61 6.91 -4.69
CA VAL A 49 4.21 6.47 -4.67
C VAL A 49 3.31 7.59 -5.15
N ALA A 50 2.14 7.20 -5.67
CA ALA A 50 1.09 8.13 -6.04
C ALA A 50 0.00 8.09 -4.98
N SER A 51 -0.48 9.26 -4.60
CA SER A 51 -1.56 9.39 -3.63
C SER A 51 -2.26 10.73 -3.81
N ASN A 52 -3.56 10.72 -3.57
CA ASN A 52 -4.33 11.97 -3.53
C ASN A 52 -4.59 12.44 -2.09
N ASP A 53 -4.11 11.67 -1.11
CA ASP A 53 -4.43 11.94 0.29
C ASP A 53 -3.31 12.62 1.07
N TYR A 54 -2.12 12.69 0.50
CA TYR A 54 -0.95 13.30 1.16
C TYR A 54 -0.29 14.30 0.23
N ALA A 55 0.29 15.33 0.80
CA ALA A 55 1.00 16.34 0.01
C ALA A 55 2.21 15.73 -0.68
N LEU A 56 2.56 16.24 -1.86
CA LEU A 56 3.79 15.84 -2.54
C LEU A 56 4.98 16.12 -1.62
N GLY A 57 5.90 15.18 -1.54
CA GLY A 57 7.06 15.28 -0.66
C GLY A 57 6.89 14.59 0.68
N THR A 58 5.66 14.18 1.03
CA THR A 58 5.43 13.47 2.28
C THR A 58 6.16 12.13 2.23
N ILE A 59 6.83 11.79 3.33
CA ILE A 59 7.50 10.50 3.46
C ILE A 59 6.58 9.56 4.23
N LEU A 60 6.27 8.44 3.62
CA LEU A 60 5.39 7.42 4.20
C LEU A 60 6.19 6.15 4.45
N ASN A 61 5.93 5.51 5.58
CA ASN A 61 6.47 4.17 5.84
C ASN A 61 5.36 3.17 5.52
N ILE A 62 5.65 2.26 4.62
CA ILE A 62 4.71 1.24 4.16
C ILE A 62 5.42 -0.11 4.26
N ASN A 63 4.91 -1.00 5.10
CA ASN A 63 5.48 -2.33 5.29
C ASN A 63 6.97 -2.30 5.65
N GLY A 64 7.37 -1.29 6.42
CA GLY A 64 8.75 -1.18 6.89
C GLY A 64 9.70 -0.41 5.99
N TYR A 65 9.24 0.05 4.83
CA TYR A 65 10.07 0.80 3.90
C TYR A 65 9.53 2.22 3.73
N ASN A 66 10.42 3.17 3.54
CA ASN A 66 10.05 4.56 3.33
C ASN A 66 9.88 4.86 1.85
N TYR A 67 8.80 5.59 1.55
CA TYR A 67 8.48 6.03 0.20
C TYR A 67 8.18 7.51 0.23
N VAL A 68 8.33 8.17 -0.91
CA VAL A 68 7.97 9.58 -1.03
C VAL A 68 6.75 9.72 -1.92
N VAL A 69 5.81 10.54 -1.50
CA VAL A 69 4.65 10.87 -2.33
C VAL A 69 5.13 11.81 -3.42
N ALA A 70 5.19 11.33 -4.64
CA ALA A 70 5.74 12.08 -5.78
C ALA A 70 4.75 12.21 -6.92
N ASP A 71 3.64 11.51 -6.83
CA ASP A 71 2.68 11.48 -7.93
C ASP A 71 1.25 11.54 -7.41
N ARG A 72 0.32 11.75 -8.33
CA ARG A 72 -1.11 11.80 -8.05
C ARG A 72 -1.83 10.70 -8.80
N MET A 73 -2.95 10.28 -8.25
CA MET A 73 -3.86 9.35 -8.90
C MET A 73 -4.96 10.15 -9.60
N ALA A 74 -5.84 9.48 -10.31
CA ALA A 74 -6.96 10.14 -10.95
C ALA A 74 -7.79 10.88 -9.90
N PRO A 75 -8.41 11.99 -10.27
CA PRO A 75 -9.24 12.77 -9.32
C PRO A 75 -10.31 11.91 -8.69
N GLY A 76 -10.53 12.09 -7.41
CA GLY A 76 -11.57 11.38 -6.67
C GLY A 76 -11.16 10.06 -6.08
N ILE A 77 -9.94 9.58 -6.33
CA ILE A 77 -9.47 8.34 -5.73
C ILE A 77 -8.83 8.65 -4.39
N HIS A 78 -9.38 8.06 -3.33
CA HIS A 78 -8.90 8.25 -1.97
C HIS A 78 -8.77 6.90 -1.27
N GLY A 79 -7.93 6.85 -0.24
CA GLY A 79 -7.72 5.62 0.52
C GLY A 79 -6.83 4.61 -0.18
N VAL A 80 -6.16 5.00 -1.25
CA VAL A 80 -5.32 4.13 -2.05
C VAL A 80 -3.95 4.76 -2.21
N ILE A 81 -2.91 3.95 -2.14
CA ILE A 81 -1.55 4.37 -2.48
C ILE A 81 -1.05 3.45 -3.57
N ASP A 82 -0.59 4.04 -4.68
CA ASP A 82 -0.15 3.30 -5.85
C ASP A 82 1.38 3.35 -5.89
N ILE A 83 2.02 2.21 -5.72
CA ILE A 83 3.46 2.12 -5.54
C ILE A 83 4.13 1.88 -6.89
N PHE A 84 5.07 2.76 -7.24
CA PHE A 84 5.80 2.58 -8.49
C PHE A 84 6.74 1.38 -8.39
N MET A 85 6.72 0.54 -9.40
CA MET A 85 7.63 -0.59 -9.54
C MET A 85 8.23 -0.58 -10.95
N ASN A 86 9.53 -0.70 -11.01
CA ASN A 86 10.26 -0.58 -12.28
C ASN A 86 10.17 -1.85 -13.15
N ASP A 87 9.34 -2.80 -12.75
CA ASP A 87 9.18 -4.07 -13.44
C ASP A 87 7.70 -4.37 -13.56
N TYR A 88 7.22 -4.49 -14.78
CA TYR A 88 5.80 -4.75 -15.06
C TYR A 88 5.33 -6.03 -14.36
N ASP A 89 6.10 -7.10 -14.48
CA ASP A 89 5.69 -8.38 -13.91
C ASP A 89 5.62 -8.31 -12.39
N ARG A 90 6.54 -7.58 -11.76
CA ARG A 90 6.51 -7.39 -10.31
C ARG A 90 5.28 -6.59 -9.90
N ALA A 91 4.93 -5.58 -10.66
CA ALA A 91 3.75 -4.78 -10.38
C ALA A 91 2.48 -5.64 -10.51
N VAL A 92 2.40 -6.48 -11.52
CA VAL A 92 1.26 -7.38 -11.70
C VAL A 92 1.17 -8.37 -10.54
N ARG A 93 2.29 -8.95 -10.12
CA ARG A 93 2.30 -9.89 -9.00
C ARG A 93 1.95 -9.23 -7.68
N PHE A 94 2.29 -7.96 -7.52
CA PHE A 94 1.93 -7.22 -6.32
C PHE A 94 0.40 -7.13 -6.21
N GLY A 95 -0.25 -6.84 -7.32
CA GLY A 95 -1.72 -6.80 -7.39
C GLY A 95 -2.29 -5.73 -6.47
N ARG A 96 -3.20 -6.15 -5.61
CA ARG A 96 -3.85 -5.28 -4.63
C ARG A 96 -3.70 -5.89 -3.26
N GLN A 97 -3.21 -5.08 -2.33
CA GLN A 97 -2.98 -5.52 -0.96
C GLN A 97 -3.50 -4.46 -0.02
N TYR A 98 -3.54 -4.77 1.26
CA TYR A 98 -3.89 -3.80 2.29
C TYR A 98 -2.76 -3.79 3.30
N GLY A 99 -2.41 -2.62 3.77
CA GLY A 99 -1.34 -2.50 4.73
C GLY A 99 -1.45 -1.22 5.54
N GLU A 100 -0.64 -1.14 6.58
CA GLU A 100 -0.59 0.03 7.42
C GLU A 100 0.40 1.02 6.87
N VAL A 101 0.04 2.29 6.91
CA VAL A 101 0.83 3.38 6.37
C VAL A 101 1.02 4.40 7.47
N TYR A 102 2.27 4.81 7.68
CA TYR A 102 2.60 5.80 8.68
C TYR A 102 3.31 6.98 8.05
N VAL A 103 2.94 8.18 8.46
CA VAL A 103 3.63 9.39 8.01
C VAL A 103 4.91 9.53 8.80
N VAL A 104 6.03 9.65 8.12
CA VAL A 104 7.34 9.78 8.74
C VAL A 104 7.76 11.24 8.75
N ALA A 105 7.56 11.94 7.65
CA ALA A 105 7.98 13.34 7.56
C ALA A 105 7.20 14.13 6.50
#